data_fd542e5ba7f3411ec8bf0e788e27babc
#
_entry.id   fd542e5ba7f3411ec8bf0e788e27babc
#
_cell.length_a   1.000
_cell.length_b   1.000
_cell.length_c   1.000
_cell.angle_alpha   90.00
_cell.angle_beta   90.00
_cell.angle_gamma   90.00
#
_symmetry.space_group_name_H-M   'P 1'
#
loop_
_entity.id
_entity.type
_entity.pdbx_description
1 polymer ?
#
loop_
_entity_poly.entity_id
_entity_poly.type
_entity_poly.pdbx_seq_one_letter_code
_entity_poly.pdbx_strand_id
1 'polypeptide(L)'
;MPLVARRPTQGRAITRRHFGLPETGRIALLSFGGYGLPELDLAAIDCRDHWTIATTDQTSPGATAMPHVRFISSATLAPGMVRYEDLVAAVDVVITKPGYGIISECVAAGTPMVYTSRGHFREYDLLVDAMPAVLRCQYIDRGDLFAGRWRAAIDGVLTQPEPRDAMATNGADVAAEILASVGTEYR
;
A
#
# COMPACT_ATOMS: atom_id res chain seq x y z
N MET A 1 13.89 -8.24 -15.19
CA MET A 1 12.48 -8.38 -15.59
C MET A 1 11.67 -7.28 -14.90
N PRO A 2 10.71 -6.63 -15.58
CA PRO A 2 9.83 -5.65 -14.96
C PRO A 2 9.03 -6.22 -13.79
N LEU A 3 8.54 -5.35 -12.89
CA LEU A 3 7.63 -5.79 -11.84
C LEU A 3 6.30 -6.28 -12.42
N VAL A 4 5.76 -7.34 -11.84
CA VAL A 4 4.38 -7.77 -12.09
C VAL A 4 3.48 -7.00 -11.13
N ALA A 5 2.81 -5.97 -11.62
CA ALA A 5 1.94 -5.12 -10.83
C ALA A 5 0.52 -5.08 -11.40
N ARG A 6 -0.45 -5.04 -10.52
CA ARG A 6 -1.82 -4.64 -10.89
C ARG A 6 -1.83 -3.12 -10.99
N ARG A 7 -2.30 -2.60 -12.10
CA ARG A 7 -2.36 -1.16 -12.34
C ARG A 7 -3.72 -0.61 -11.98
N PRO A 8 -3.79 0.58 -11.37
CA PRO A 8 -5.07 1.23 -11.11
C PRO A 8 -5.79 1.54 -12.43
N THR A 9 -7.09 1.35 -12.43
CA THR A 9 -7.97 1.61 -13.58
C THR A 9 -8.96 2.71 -13.31
N GLN A 10 -9.17 3.07 -12.04
CA GLN A 10 -10.11 4.10 -11.63
C GLN A 10 -9.37 5.35 -11.14
N GLY A 11 -9.95 6.51 -11.43
CA GLY A 11 -9.42 7.77 -10.93
C GLY A 11 -9.63 7.93 -9.42
N ARG A 12 -8.72 8.69 -8.78
CA ARG A 12 -8.69 8.94 -7.32
C ARG A 12 -10.05 9.38 -6.74
N ALA A 13 -10.73 10.33 -7.39
CA ALA A 13 -12.02 10.84 -6.91
C ALA A 13 -13.12 9.78 -6.95
N ILE A 14 -13.17 8.98 -8.02
CA ILE A 14 -14.16 7.89 -8.17
C ILE A 14 -13.90 6.84 -7.08
N THR A 15 -12.65 6.44 -6.89
CA THR A 15 -12.25 5.45 -5.89
C THR A 15 -12.57 5.91 -4.47
N ARG A 16 -12.22 7.15 -4.13
CA ARG A 16 -12.53 7.72 -2.81
C ARG A 16 -14.02 7.72 -2.54
N ARG A 17 -14.84 8.16 -3.51
CA ARG A 17 -16.31 8.16 -3.39
C ARG A 17 -16.86 6.75 -3.21
N HIS A 18 -16.37 5.79 -4.00
CA HIS A 18 -16.81 4.39 -3.92
C HIS A 18 -16.60 3.79 -2.52
N PHE A 19 -15.45 4.08 -1.88
CA PHE A 19 -15.13 3.57 -0.54
C PHE A 19 -15.59 4.49 0.61
N GLY A 20 -16.36 5.54 0.34
CA GLY A 20 -16.79 6.49 1.36
C GLY A 20 -15.64 7.25 2.02
N LEU A 21 -14.53 7.40 1.31
CA LEU A 21 -13.36 8.17 1.75
C LEU A 21 -13.58 9.66 1.47
N PRO A 22 -12.97 10.57 2.26
CA PRO A 22 -13.04 12.00 1.98
C PRO A 22 -12.52 12.34 0.58
N GLU A 23 -13.24 13.15 -0.17
CA GLU A 23 -12.78 13.60 -1.49
C GLU A 23 -11.54 14.49 -1.38
N THR A 24 -11.47 15.29 -0.33
CA THR A 24 -10.34 16.15 0.03
C THR A 24 -9.72 15.70 1.34
N GLY A 25 -8.47 16.12 1.59
CA GLY A 25 -7.73 15.73 2.78
C GLY A 25 -6.79 14.56 2.54
N ARG A 26 -6.02 14.24 3.57
CA ARG A 26 -4.97 13.21 3.53
C ARG A 26 -5.50 11.87 4.01
N ILE A 27 -5.13 10.82 3.32
CA ILE A 27 -5.56 9.44 3.62
C ILE A 27 -4.33 8.54 3.71
N ALA A 28 -4.20 7.84 4.83
CA ALA A 28 -3.25 6.75 5.00
C ALA A 28 -3.97 5.41 4.90
N LEU A 29 -3.48 4.51 4.05
CA LEU A 29 -3.98 3.14 3.96
C LEU A 29 -3.16 2.23 4.87
N LEU A 30 -3.78 1.73 5.91
CA LEU A 30 -3.22 0.69 6.78
C LEU A 30 -3.57 -0.67 6.19
N SER A 31 -2.58 -1.44 5.75
CA SER A 31 -2.81 -2.73 5.10
C SER A 31 -1.72 -3.74 5.43
N PHE A 32 -2.05 -4.69 6.29
CA PHE A 32 -1.15 -5.76 6.75
C PHE A 32 -1.55 -7.14 6.24
N GLY A 33 -2.51 -7.17 5.30
CA GLY A 33 -3.08 -8.40 4.76
C GLY A 33 -3.96 -9.13 5.79
N GLY A 34 -4.34 -10.37 5.51
CA GLY A 34 -5.32 -11.10 6.31
C GLY A 34 -4.96 -11.36 7.79
N TYR A 35 -3.81 -10.95 8.25
CA TYR A 35 -3.40 -11.09 9.65
C TYR A 35 -3.82 -9.90 10.53
N GLY A 36 -4.11 -8.73 9.92
CA GLY A 36 -4.45 -7.52 10.64
C GLY A 36 -3.39 -7.07 11.68
N LEU A 37 -3.74 -6.09 12.48
CA LEU A 37 -2.96 -5.60 13.61
C LEU A 37 -3.87 -5.48 14.86
N PRO A 38 -4.26 -6.60 15.49
CA PRO A 38 -5.24 -6.58 16.58
C PRO A 38 -4.77 -5.80 17.82
N GLU A 39 -3.45 -5.65 17.99
CA GLU A 39 -2.84 -4.92 19.11
C GLU A 39 -2.73 -3.42 18.86
N LEU A 40 -3.04 -2.94 17.66
CA LEU A 40 -2.92 -1.52 17.30
C LEU A 40 -4.11 -0.75 17.86
N ASP A 41 -3.84 0.23 18.71
CA ASP A 41 -4.82 1.21 19.13
C ASP A 41 -4.92 2.37 18.13
N LEU A 42 -5.91 2.33 17.26
CA LEU A 42 -6.15 3.37 16.27
C LEU A 42 -6.49 4.74 16.89
N ALA A 43 -6.93 4.79 18.15
CA ALA A 43 -7.19 6.03 18.87
C ALA A 43 -5.90 6.71 19.34
N ALA A 44 -4.80 5.97 19.48
CA ALA A 44 -3.51 6.50 19.90
C ALA A 44 -2.71 7.16 18.75
N ILE A 45 -3.16 7.04 17.50
CA ILE A 45 -2.42 7.55 16.33
C ILE A 45 -2.29 9.08 16.42
N ASP A 46 -1.05 9.56 16.40
CA ASP A 46 -0.67 10.97 16.65
C ASP A 46 -1.02 11.92 15.48
N CYS A 47 -1.35 11.40 14.31
CA CYS A 47 -1.75 12.19 13.14
C CYS A 47 -3.27 12.14 12.84
N ARG A 48 -4.08 11.46 13.67
CA ARG A 48 -5.51 11.23 13.43
C ARG A 48 -6.35 12.50 13.18
N ASP A 49 -5.93 13.63 13.72
CA ASP A 49 -6.69 14.89 13.58
C ASP A 49 -6.57 15.50 12.17
N HIS A 50 -5.60 15.05 11.37
CA HIS A 50 -5.30 15.57 10.04
C HIS A 50 -5.34 14.49 8.95
N TRP A 51 -5.54 13.22 9.34
CA TRP A 51 -5.52 12.09 8.44
C TRP A 51 -6.74 11.20 8.63
N THR A 52 -7.28 10.73 7.51
CA THR A 52 -8.20 9.60 7.52
C THR A 52 -7.38 8.31 7.38
N ILE A 53 -7.61 7.36 8.28
CA ILE A 53 -6.99 6.04 8.23
C ILE A 53 -7.97 5.10 7.55
N ALA A 54 -7.67 4.70 6.33
CA ALA A 54 -8.37 3.64 5.64
C ALA A 54 -7.73 2.29 5.99
N THR A 55 -8.51 1.27 6.28
CA THR A 55 -8.00 -0.07 6.56
C THR A 55 -8.88 -1.15 5.95
N THR A 56 -8.26 -2.19 5.39
CA THR A 56 -8.92 -3.39 4.91
C THR A 56 -8.90 -4.52 5.94
N ASP A 57 -8.12 -4.35 6.98
CA ASP A 57 -7.91 -5.37 8.00
C ASP A 57 -8.97 -5.25 9.09
N GLN A 58 -9.46 -6.38 9.58
CA GLN A 58 -10.29 -6.40 10.78
C GLN A 58 -9.39 -6.06 11.98
N THR A 59 -9.35 -4.78 12.30
CA THR A 59 -8.67 -4.27 13.48
C THR A 59 -9.59 -4.38 14.70
N SER A 60 -9.07 -4.01 15.85
CA SER A 60 -9.69 -4.10 17.17
C SER A 60 -11.20 -3.78 17.19
N PRO A 61 -11.99 -4.44 18.03
CA PRO A 61 -13.38 -4.10 18.26
C PRO A 61 -13.54 -2.62 18.57
N GLY A 62 -14.41 -1.91 17.84
CA GLY A 62 -14.63 -0.47 18.02
C GLY A 62 -13.96 0.45 16.97
N ALA A 63 -13.08 -0.06 16.12
CA ALA A 63 -12.44 0.75 15.06
C ALA A 63 -13.46 1.40 14.11
N THR A 64 -14.59 0.76 13.86
CA THR A 64 -15.68 1.26 13.02
C THR A 64 -16.40 2.48 13.58
N ALA A 65 -16.24 2.79 14.87
CA ALA A 65 -16.90 3.92 15.55
C ALA A 65 -16.03 5.19 15.56
N MET A 66 -14.79 5.14 15.06
CA MET A 66 -13.87 6.28 15.09
C MET A 66 -14.07 7.18 13.86
N PRO A 67 -14.28 8.49 14.03
CA PRO A 67 -14.59 9.39 12.91
C PRO A 67 -13.46 9.52 11.88
N HIS A 68 -12.21 9.29 12.29
CA HIS A 68 -11.02 9.34 11.44
C HIS A 68 -10.65 7.98 10.82
N VAL A 69 -11.36 6.89 11.13
CA VAL A 69 -11.13 5.55 10.59
C VAL A 69 -12.22 5.19 9.57
N ARG A 70 -11.81 4.59 8.48
CA ARG A 70 -12.70 4.02 7.46
C ARG A 70 -12.31 2.57 7.20
N PHE A 71 -13.19 1.67 7.59
CA PHE A 71 -13.05 0.24 7.30
C PHE A 71 -13.58 -0.04 5.89
N ILE A 72 -12.74 -0.65 5.07
CA ILE A 72 -13.07 -1.06 3.69
C ILE A 72 -13.24 -2.57 3.69
N SER A 73 -14.47 -3.01 3.51
CA SER A 73 -14.78 -4.45 3.43
C SER A 73 -14.19 -5.09 2.18
N SER A 74 -13.64 -6.29 2.32
CA SER A 74 -13.20 -7.09 1.18
C SER A 74 -14.31 -7.34 0.15
N ALA A 75 -15.57 -7.35 0.59
CA ALA A 75 -16.73 -7.48 -0.29
C ALA A 75 -16.91 -6.27 -1.24
N THR A 76 -16.41 -5.10 -0.86
CA THR A 76 -16.44 -3.89 -1.72
C THR A 76 -15.29 -3.82 -2.70
N LEU A 77 -14.31 -4.72 -2.59
CA LEU A 77 -13.16 -4.87 -3.49
C LEU A 77 -13.45 -5.92 -4.58
N ALA A 78 -14.65 -5.89 -5.16
CA ALA A 78 -15.09 -6.92 -6.10
C ALA A 78 -14.45 -6.76 -7.49
N PRO A 79 -14.18 -7.87 -8.21
CA PRO A 79 -13.74 -7.83 -9.60
C PRO A 79 -14.74 -7.08 -10.49
N GLY A 80 -14.24 -6.21 -11.35
CA GLY A 80 -15.02 -5.47 -12.34
C GLY A 80 -15.53 -4.08 -11.91
N MET A 81 -15.31 -3.69 -10.65
CA MET A 81 -15.63 -2.35 -10.13
C MET A 81 -14.35 -1.61 -9.70
N VAL A 82 -14.29 -1.17 -8.46
CA VAL A 82 -13.09 -0.55 -7.88
C VAL A 82 -12.29 -1.63 -7.14
N ARG A 83 -11.01 -1.74 -7.45
CA ARG A 83 -10.14 -2.81 -6.96
C ARG A 83 -9.15 -2.28 -5.92
N TYR A 84 -8.40 -3.20 -5.30
CA TYR A 84 -7.42 -2.85 -4.27
C TYR A 84 -6.32 -1.91 -4.80
N GLU A 85 -5.81 -2.14 -6.00
CA GLU A 85 -4.81 -1.28 -6.63
C GLU A 85 -5.34 0.14 -6.93
N ASP A 86 -6.64 0.29 -7.18
CA ASP A 86 -7.27 1.61 -7.28
C ASP A 86 -7.28 2.31 -5.92
N LEU A 87 -7.52 1.56 -4.83
CA LEU A 87 -7.44 2.08 -3.47
C LEU A 87 -6.01 2.55 -3.13
N VAL A 88 -4.99 1.75 -3.48
CA VAL A 88 -3.57 2.15 -3.31
C VAL A 88 -3.28 3.47 -4.02
N ALA A 89 -3.81 3.66 -5.24
CA ALA A 89 -3.63 4.91 -5.99
C ALA A 89 -4.46 6.10 -5.45
N ALA A 90 -5.51 5.83 -4.68
CA ALA A 90 -6.40 6.86 -4.16
C ALA A 90 -5.96 7.45 -2.80
N VAL A 91 -4.98 6.86 -2.14
CA VAL A 91 -4.46 7.32 -0.84
C VAL A 91 -3.17 8.14 -1.00
N ASP A 92 -2.72 8.77 0.08
CA ASP A 92 -1.53 9.62 0.08
C ASP A 92 -0.29 8.87 0.58
N VAL A 93 -0.48 7.82 1.37
CA VAL A 93 0.56 6.94 1.88
C VAL A 93 -0.01 5.57 2.22
N VAL A 94 0.78 4.53 2.01
CA VAL A 94 0.47 3.17 2.47
C VAL A 94 1.34 2.84 3.67
N ILE A 95 0.74 2.32 4.75
CA ILE A 95 1.45 1.83 5.94
C ILE A 95 1.29 0.31 5.98
N THR A 96 2.41 -0.41 5.90
CA THR A 96 2.37 -1.86 5.66
C THR A 96 3.67 -2.57 6.10
N LYS A 97 3.74 -3.87 5.87
CA LYS A 97 4.97 -4.67 5.85
C LYS A 97 5.42 -4.91 4.42
N PRO A 98 6.72 -4.91 4.11
CA PRO A 98 7.21 -5.13 2.75
C PRO A 98 6.78 -6.48 2.18
N GLY A 99 6.36 -6.47 0.92
CA GLY A 99 6.03 -7.65 0.15
C GLY A 99 5.95 -7.29 -1.33
N TYR A 100 6.25 -8.23 -2.22
CA TYR A 100 6.32 -7.96 -3.67
C TYR A 100 5.05 -7.32 -4.23
N GLY A 101 3.87 -7.83 -3.85
CA GLY A 101 2.60 -7.33 -4.36
C GLY A 101 2.37 -5.87 -4.00
N ILE A 102 2.42 -5.51 -2.71
CA ILE A 102 2.16 -4.14 -2.28
C ILE A 102 3.23 -3.15 -2.74
N ILE A 103 4.50 -3.58 -2.81
CA ILE A 103 5.58 -2.74 -3.36
C ILE A 103 5.31 -2.47 -4.85
N SER A 104 5.00 -3.51 -5.63
CA SER A 104 4.71 -3.36 -7.06
C SER A 104 3.51 -2.45 -7.32
N GLU A 105 2.47 -2.53 -6.50
CA GLU A 105 1.29 -1.68 -6.59
C GLU A 105 1.60 -0.23 -6.19
N CYS A 106 2.38 -0.01 -5.14
CA CYS A 106 2.84 1.32 -4.76
C CYS A 106 3.72 1.96 -5.85
N VAL A 107 4.63 1.19 -6.46
CA VAL A 107 5.44 1.66 -7.61
C VAL A 107 4.55 2.01 -8.79
N ALA A 108 3.58 1.15 -9.14
CA ALA A 108 2.67 1.39 -10.27
C ALA A 108 1.75 2.60 -10.06
N ALA A 109 1.40 2.89 -8.81
CA ALA A 109 0.54 4.02 -8.43
C ALA A 109 1.32 5.31 -8.11
N GLY A 110 2.64 5.24 -7.91
CA GLY A 110 3.45 6.35 -7.38
C GLY A 110 3.15 6.70 -5.93
N THR A 111 2.54 5.77 -5.16
CA THR A 111 2.09 6.02 -3.79
C THR A 111 3.22 5.71 -2.80
N PRO A 112 3.64 6.67 -1.95
CA PRO A 112 4.67 6.46 -0.94
C PRO A 112 4.31 5.39 0.07
N MET A 113 5.33 4.74 0.65
CA MET A 113 5.17 3.66 1.62
C MET A 113 5.90 3.93 2.93
N VAL A 114 5.18 3.86 4.05
CA VAL A 114 5.78 3.68 5.38
C VAL A 114 5.74 2.18 5.69
N TYR A 115 6.89 1.60 6.04
CA TYR A 115 6.96 0.16 6.26
C TYR A 115 7.64 -0.19 7.59
N THR A 116 7.22 -1.32 8.16
CA THR A 116 7.86 -1.91 9.34
C THR A 116 8.43 -3.29 9.02
N SER A 117 9.20 -3.84 9.94
CA SER A 117 9.78 -5.18 9.77
C SER A 117 8.71 -6.24 9.56
N ARG A 118 8.97 -7.16 8.62
CA ARG A 118 8.12 -8.34 8.37
C ARG A 118 8.49 -9.55 9.23
N GLY A 119 9.54 -9.45 10.04
CA GLY A 119 10.13 -10.59 10.73
C GLY A 119 11.02 -11.43 9.81
N HIS A 120 11.17 -12.71 10.11
CA HIS A 120 12.02 -13.62 9.31
C HIS A 120 11.38 -13.92 7.94
N PHE A 121 11.80 -13.16 6.96
CA PHE A 121 11.45 -13.35 5.55
C PHE A 121 12.74 -13.38 4.74
N ARG A 122 12.99 -14.49 4.05
CA ARG A 122 14.29 -14.79 3.42
C ARG A 122 14.80 -13.70 2.47
N GLU A 123 13.89 -13.00 1.79
CA GLU A 123 14.20 -11.99 0.78
C GLU A 123 14.05 -10.57 1.33
N TYR A 124 13.83 -10.42 2.65
CA TYR A 124 13.51 -9.15 3.28
C TYR A 124 14.61 -8.09 3.02
N ASP A 125 15.86 -8.45 3.28
CA ASP A 125 16.97 -7.51 3.17
C ASP A 125 17.14 -7.03 1.72
N LEU A 126 17.11 -7.95 0.76
CA LEU A 126 17.20 -7.61 -0.67
C LEU A 126 16.06 -6.70 -1.11
N LEU A 127 14.85 -6.95 -0.61
CA LEU A 127 13.66 -6.19 -0.96
C LEU A 127 13.72 -4.78 -0.39
N VAL A 128 14.12 -4.64 0.87
CA VAL A 128 14.22 -3.36 1.57
C VAL A 128 15.37 -2.51 1.02
N ASP A 129 16.51 -3.11 0.70
CA ASP A 129 17.66 -2.42 0.12
C ASP A 129 17.34 -1.86 -1.29
N ALA A 130 16.52 -2.58 -2.07
CA ALA A 130 16.15 -2.15 -3.41
C ALA A 130 15.03 -1.09 -3.45
N MET A 131 14.15 -1.05 -2.46
CA MET A 131 12.97 -0.19 -2.46
C MET A 131 13.26 1.30 -2.66
N PRO A 132 14.27 1.93 -1.98
CA PRO A 132 14.50 3.37 -2.09
C PRO A 132 14.88 3.84 -3.50
N ALA A 133 15.37 2.95 -4.37
CA ALA A 133 15.71 3.29 -5.74
C ALA A 133 14.46 3.51 -6.60
N VAL A 134 13.34 2.84 -6.30
CA VAL A 134 12.14 2.76 -7.14
C VAL A 134 10.86 3.28 -6.47
N LEU A 135 10.90 3.56 -5.18
CA LEU A 135 9.74 3.95 -4.38
C LEU A 135 10.15 4.90 -3.25
N ARG A 136 9.40 5.97 -3.03
CA ARG A 136 9.53 6.75 -1.79
C ARG A 136 9.09 5.87 -0.61
N CYS A 137 10.00 5.57 0.28
CA CYS A 137 9.70 4.69 1.39
C CYS A 137 10.44 5.10 2.67
N GLN A 138 9.79 4.87 3.81
CA GLN A 138 10.31 5.21 5.14
C GLN A 138 10.07 4.05 6.10
N TYR A 139 11.10 3.65 6.80
CA TYR A 139 10.98 2.67 7.88
C TYR A 139 10.34 3.31 9.12
N ILE A 140 9.45 2.56 9.76
CA ILE A 140 8.93 2.83 11.10
C ILE A 140 9.21 1.64 12.01
N ASP A 141 9.76 1.91 13.19
CA ASP A 141 9.96 0.86 14.17
C ASP A 141 8.62 0.24 14.61
N ARG A 142 8.63 -1.05 14.91
CA ARG A 142 7.41 -1.76 15.34
C ARG A 142 6.82 -1.15 16.61
N GLY A 143 7.67 -0.73 17.57
CA GLY A 143 7.20 -0.07 18.79
C GLY A 143 6.53 1.26 18.49
N ASP A 144 7.05 2.06 17.56
CA ASP A 144 6.45 3.32 17.13
C ASP A 144 5.16 3.09 16.35
N LEU A 145 5.12 2.07 15.50
CA LEU A 145 3.91 1.69 14.77
C LEU A 145 2.76 1.38 15.72
N PHE A 146 2.98 0.49 16.70
CA PHE A 146 1.94 0.08 17.65
C PHE A 146 1.59 1.15 18.68
N ALA A 147 2.54 2.03 19.01
CA ALA A 147 2.29 3.18 19.88
C ALA A 147 1.59 4.34 19.16
N GLY A 148 1.27 4.21 17.87
CA GLY A 148 0.59 5.26 17.09
C GLY A 148 1.48 6.47 16.75
N ARG A 149 2.79 6.38 16.87
CA ARG A 149 3.75 7.46 16.56
C ARG A 149 4.09 7.47 15.07
N TRP A 150 3.14 7.82 14.23
CA TRP A 150 3.25 7.71 12.77
C TRP A 150 3.66 9.01 12.07
N ARG A 151 3.37 10.15 12.69
CA ARG A 151 3.54 11.49 12.10
C ARG A 151 4.93 11.68 11.49
N ALA A 152 5.98 11.41 12.26
CA ALA A 152 7.35 11.62 11.79
C ALA A 152 7.71 10.76 10.56
N ALA A 153 7.28 9.50 10.53
CA ALA A 153 7.52 8.61 9.40
C ALA A 153 6.72 9.03 8.15
N ILE A 154 5.47 9.45 8.34
CA ILE A 154 4.62 9.94 7.25
C ILE A 154 5.17 11.24 6.67
N ASP A 155 5.48 12.22 7.51
CA ASP A 155 6.05 13.51 7.05
C ASP A 155 7.39 13.28 6.37
N GLY A 156 8.21 12.39 6.90
CA GLY A 156 9.50 12.00 6.32
C GLY A 156 9.35 11.43 4.91
N VAL A 157 8.47 10.47 4.68
CA VAL A 157 8.30 9.86 3.35
C VAL A 157 7.70 10.84 2.34
N LEU A 158 6.80 11.72 2.78
CA LEU A 158 6.15 12.69 1.88
C LEU A 158 7.08 13.80 1.41
N THR A 159 8.16 14.07 2.14
CA THR A 159 9.17 15.08 1.78
C THR A 159 10.34 14.51 0.98
N GLN A 160 10.39 13.19 0.78
CA GLN A 160 11.41 12.57 -0.06
C GLN A 160 11.29 13.01 -1.52
N PRO A 161 12.42 13.17 -2.23
CA PRO A 161 12.40 13.38 -3.67
C PRO A 161 11.82 12.16 -4.39
N GLU A 162 11.42 12.35 -5.65
CA GLU A 162 11.00 11.22 -6.48
C GLU A 162 12.14 10.19 -6.60
N PRO A 163 11.79 8.89 -6.73
CA PRO A 163 12.77 7.82 -6.88
C PRO A 163 13.70 8.06 -8.07
N ARG A 164 14.93 7.57 -7.96
CA ARG A 164 15.95 7.74 -9.02
C ARG A 164 15.63 6.92 -10.26
N ASP A 165 15.07 5.73 -10.06
CA ASP A 165 14.86 4.74 -11.11
C ASP A 165 13.37 4.61 -11.45
N ALA A 166 13.06 4.69 -12.74
CA ALA A 166 11.73 4.36 -13.23
C ALA A 166 11.65 2.84 -13.44
N MET A 167 10.95 2.15 -12.57
CA MET A 167 10.75 0.70 -12.68
C MET A 167 9.51 0.39 -13.53
N ALA A 168 9.71 -0.36 -14.62
CA ALA A 168 8.60 -0.83 -15.43
C ALA A 168 7.72 -1.84 -14.66
N THR A 169 6.40 -1.74 -14.84
CA THR A 169 5.40 -2.52 -14.11
C THR A 169 4.56 -3.43 -15.02
N ASN A 170 5.06 -3.72 -16.23
CA ASN A 170 4.43 -4.60 -17.23
C ASN A 170 5.01 -6.02 -17.25
N GLY A 171 5.51 -6.49 -16.12
CA GLY A 171 6.14 -7.81 -16.05
C GLY A 171 5.23 -8.98 -16.43
N ALA A 172 3.92 -8.84 -16.28
CA ALA A 172 2.97 -9.87 -16.73
C ALA A 172 2.93 -9.98 -18.27
N ASP A 173 2.94 -8.84 -18.97
CA ASP A 173 2.95 -8.80 -20.43
C ASP A 173 4.24 -9.42 -20.98
N VAL A 174 5.38 -9.00 -20.41
CA VAL A 174 6.71 -9.55 -20.77
C VAL A 174 6.79 -11.06 -20.51
N ALA A 175 6.27 -11.53 -19.38
CA ALA A 175 6.22 -12.97 -19.09
C ALA A 175 5.34 -13.73 -20.08
N ALA A 176 4.20 -13.17 -20.46
CA ALA A 176 3.31 -13.78 -21.45
C ALA A 176 3.98 -13.88 -22.83
N GLU A 177 4.70 -12.85 -23.27
CA GLU A 177 5.46 -12.85 -24.52
C GLU A 177 6.56 -13.93 -24.53
N ILE A 178 7.32 -14.04 -23.42
CA ILE A 178 8.35 -15.08 -23.27
C ILE A 178 7.72 -16.48 -23.36
N LEU A 179 6.63 -16.73 -22.63
CA LEU A 179 5.96 -18.03 -22.65
C LEU A 179 5.39 -18.38 -24.04
N ALA A 180 4.85 -17.38 -24.75
CA ALA A 180 4.34 -17.59 -26.12
C ALA A 180 5.47 -17.94 -27.09
N SER A 181 6.63 -17.30 -26.97
CA SER A 181 7.79 -17.58 -27.86
C SER A 181 8.33 -19.01 -27.65
N VAL A 182 8.44 -19.46 -26.39
CA VAL A 182 8.90 -20.83 -26.08
C VAL A 182 7.91 -21.89 -26.62
N GLY A 183 6.59 -21.62 -26.55
CA GLY A 183 5.56 -22.54 -27.06
C GLY A 183 5.56 -22.69 -28.58
N THR A 184 6.16 -21.77 -29.34
CA THR A 184 6.28 -21.86 -30.80
C THR A 184 7.52 -22.64 -31.26
N GLU A 185 8.57 -22.73 -30.44
CA GLU A 185 9.79 -23.50 -30.76
C GLU A 185 9.62 -25.02 -30.60
N TYR A 186 8.58 -25.49 -29.94
CA TYR A 186 8.30 -26.92 -29.69
C TYR A 186 7.16 -27.49 -30.53
N ARG A 187 6.75 -26.81 -31.60
CA ARG A 187 5.82 -27.32 -32.61
C ARG A 187 6.54 -27.55 -33.93
#